data_6eb27962e8c57040ff6d52020fb0301f
#
_entry.id   6eb27962e8c57040ff6d52020fb0301f
#
_cell.length_a   1.000
_cell.length_b   1.000
_cell.length_c   1.000
_cell.angle_alpha   90.00
_cell.angle_beta   90.00
_cell.angle_gamma   90.00
#
_symmetry.space_group_name_H-M   'P 1'
#
loop_
_entity.id
_entity.type
_entity.pdbx_description
1 polymer ?
#
loop_
_entity_poly.entity_id
_entity_poly.type
_entity_poly.pdbx_seq_one_letter_code
_entity_poly.pdbx_strand_id
1 'polypeptide(L)'
;MVSFITDSFVSLMTRGGWVMWPLLGLSLLAVTLAFERLWFWIRNSHPGQRARVARMARMLRDGDTVGARALAQDDTSVYGRVVMTLLDGNGTDAAAADAVESQRPRLHRFMPTLSTIITAAPMLGILGTVTGIIASFEILSDQVAATDPRDVSRGIAEALLTTAAGLAVALIVLFPYNFFRAQIDGALGRIESLITAAQQMRSQSKSTASAPHEPVKAQPPPLRRVDAG
;
A
#
# COMPACT_ATOMS: atom_id res chain seq x y z
N MET A 1 30.07 6.62 -21.24
CA MET A 1 28.74 6.05 -21.00
C MET A 1 27.76 7.08 -20.42
N VAL A 2 28.15 7.90 -19.44
CA VAL A 2 27.29 8.97 -18.88
C VAL A 2 26.96 10.04 -19.92
N SER A 3 27.96 10.51 -20.71
CA SER A 3 27.77 11.52 -21.78
C SER A 3 26.76 11.03 -22.83
N PHE A 4 26.86 9.78 -23.25
CA PHE A 4 25.93 9.21 -24.24
C PHE A 4 24.47 9.20 -23.75
N ILE A 5 24.24 8.87 -22.45
CA ILE A 5 22.93 8.91 -21.85
C ILE A 5 22.41 10.35 -21.77
N THR A 6 23.27 11.31 -21.38
CA THR A 6 22.91 12.72 -21.28
C THR A 6 22.53 13.30 -22.63
N ASP A 7 23.35 13.04 -23.68
CA ASP A 7 23.13 13.53 -25.05
C ASP A 7 21.85 12.92 -25.65
N SER A 8 21.61 11.62 -25.42
CA SER A 8 20.36 10.96 -25.84
C SER A 8 19.13 11.54 -25.12
N PHE A 9 19.24 11.81 -23.82
CA PHE A 9 18.16 12.40 -23.03
C PHE A 9 17.84 13.83 -23.48
N VAL A 10 18.86 14.67 -23.65
CA VAL A 10 18.69 16.06 -24.14
C VAL A 10 18.09 16.06 -25.55
N SER A 11 18.55 15.18 -26.45
CA SER A 11 17.99 15.06 -27.79
C SER A 11 16.53 14.58 -27.78
N LEU A 12 16.17 13.71 -26.85
CA LEU A 12 14.78 13.24 -26.65
C LEU A 12 13.89 14.41 -26.16
N MET A 13 14.36 15.20 -25.21
CA MET A 13 13.65 16.37 -24.68
C MET A 13 13.46 17.47 -25.74
N THR A 14 14.49 17.76 -26.53
CA THR A 14 14.40 18.79 -27.57
C THR A 14 13.55 18.37 -28.76
N ARG A 15 13.49 17.07 -29.06
CA ARG A 15 12.69 16.52 -30.17
C ARG A 15 11.23 16.23 -29.83
N GLY A 16 10.87 16.05 -28.56
CA GLY A 16 9.51 15.64 -28.16
C GLY A 16 8.58 16.80 -27.82
N GLY A 17 8.98 18.05 -28.11
CA GLY A 17 8.13 19.23 -27.92
C GLY A 17 7.78 19.53 -26.45
N TRP A 18 6.82 20.45 -26.24
CA TRP A 18 6.46 20.95 -24.92
C TRP A 18 5.86 19.89 -23.97
N VAL A 19 5.22 18.85 -24.52
CA VAL A 19 4.58 17.77 -23.73
C VAL A 19 5.63 16.92 -22.97
N MET A 20 6.87 16.90 -23.43
CA MET A 20 7.94 16.16 -22.74
C MET A 20 8.24 16.72 -21.34
N TRP A 21 8.06 18.03 -21.11
CA TRP A 21 8.30 18.64 -19.80
C TRP A 21 7.36 18.14 -18.69
N PRO A 22 6.02 18.17 -18.88
CA PRO A 22 5.12 17.54 -17.92
C PRO A 22 5.33 16.03 -17.76
N LEU A 23 5.67 15.29 -18.83
CA LEU A 23 6.00 13.87 -18.73
C LEU A 23 7.26 13.63 -17.87
N LEU A 24 8.28 14.45 -18.04
CA LEU A 24 9.49 14.41 -17.21
C LEU A 24 9.14 14.69 -15.73
N GLY A 25 8.31 15.71 -15.48
CA GLY A 25 7.83 16.04 -14.14
C GLY A 25 7.10 14.87 -13.49
N LEU A 26 6.17 14.20 -14.21
CA LEU A 26 5.49 13.01 -13.74
C LEU A 26 6.42 11.83 -13.48
N SER A 27 7.41 11.63 -14.37
CA SER A 27 8.41 10.57 -14.21
C SER A 27 9.25 10.78 -12.94
N LEU A 28 9.75 11.99 -12.72
CA LEU A 28 10.53 12.32 -11.53
C LEU A 28 9.71 12.19 -10.25
N LEU A 29 8.47 12.67 -10.28
CA LEU A 29 7.51 12.50 -9.16
C LEU A 29 7.29 11.02 -8.86
N ALA A 30 7.00 10.20 -9.87
CA ALA A 30 6.76 8.78 -9.72
C ALA A 30 7.96 8.04 -9.11
N VAL A 31 9.17 8.32 -9.61
CA VAL A 31 10.40 7.74 -9.08
C VAL A 31 10.61 8.12 -7.62
N THR A 32 10.43 9.40 -7.29
CA THR A 32 10.54 9.89 -5.90
C THR A 32 9.56 9.18 -4.95
N LEU A 33 8.29 9.07 -5.37
CA LEU A 33 7.27 8.40 -4.58
C LEU A 33 7.52 6.89 -4.48
N ALA A 34 8.01 6.26 -5.54
CA ALA A 34 8.37 4.84 -5.51
C ALA A 34 9.54 4.58 -4.55
N PHE A 35 10.56 5.43 -4.52
CA PHE A 35 11.68 5.33 -3.57
C PHE A 35 11.22 5.52 -2.11
N GLU A 36 10.37 6.50 -1.84
CA GLU A 36 9.80 6.69 -0.49
C GLU A 36 9.03 5.45 -0.03
N ARG A 37 8.21 4.88 -0.93
CA ARG A 37 7.46 3.67 -0.66
C ARG A 37 8.32 2.44 -0.46
N LEU A 38 9.34 2.29 -1.28
CA LEU A 38 10.31 1.20 -1.14
C LEU A 38 11.00 1.26 0.23
N TRP A 39 11.44 2.45 0.64
CA TRP A 39 12.03 2.69 1.95
C TRP A 39 11.10 2.35 3.10
N PHE A 40 9.83 2.78 3.01
CA PHE A 40 8.80 2.45 3.99
C PHE A 40 8.62 0.93 4.12
N TRP A 41 8.52 0.22 3.00
CA TRP A 41 8.31 -1.23 3.01
C TRP A 41 9.54 -2.01 3.47
N ILE A 42 10.74 -1.59 3.14
CA ILE A 42 11.98 -2.20 3.66
C ILE A 42 12.00 -2.11 5.19
N ARG A 43 11.63 -0.98 5.77
CA ARG A 43 11.56 -0.83 7.24
C ARG A 43 10.44 -1.64 7.88
N ASN A 44 9.32 -1.81 7.19
CA ASN A 44 8.12 -2.43 7.75
C ASN A 44 7.98 -3.93 7.44
N SER A 45 8.79 -4.49 6.54
CA SER A 45 8.69 -5.88 6.06
C SER A 45 9.87 -6.77 6.43
N HIS A 46 10.59 -6.49 7.52
CA HIS A 46 11.67 -7.36 7.97
C HIS A 46 11.18 -8.79 8.26
N PRO A 47 12.00 -9.83 7.96
CA PRO A 47 11.61 -11.23 8.22
C PRO A 47 11.18 -11.49 9.66
N GLY A 48 11.79 -10.80 10.63
CA GLY A 48 11.41 -10.83 12.05
C GLY A 48 10.01 -10.28 12.34
N GLN A 49 9.48 -9.39 11.48
CA GLN A 49 8.15 -8.80 11.66
C GLN A 49 7.03 -9.84 11.52
N ARG A 50 7.15 -10.76 10.56
CA ARG A 50 6.16 -11.84 10.38
C ARG A 50 6.09 -12.75 11.61
N ALA A 51 7.24 -13.11 12.16
CA ALA A 51 7.33 -13.90 13.37
C ALA A 51 6.76 -13.16 14.59
N ARG A 52 7.01 -11.85 14.69
CA ARG A 52 6.50 -10.99 15.75
C ARG A 52 4.98 -10.87 15.70
N VAL A 53 4.39 -10.62 14.52
CA VAL A 53 2.93 -10.60 14.32
C VAL A 53 2.29 -11.94 14.69
N ALA A 54 2.88 -13.06 14.25
CA ALA A 54 2.39 -14.39 14.60
C ALA A 54 2.47 -14.68 16.11
N ARG A 55 3.48 -14.13 16.80
CA ARG A 55 3.59 -14.23 18.27
C ARG A 55 2.51 -13.40 18.95
N MET A 56 2.30 -12.15 18.55
CA MET A 56 1.20 -11.30 19.06
C MET A 56 -0.17 -11.95 18.87
N ALA A 57 -0.44 -12.52 17.68
CA ALA A 57 -1.69 -13.22 17.41
C ALA A 57 -1.89 -14.46 18.29
N ARG A 58 -0.82 -15.19 18.63
CA ARG A 58 -0.89 -16.33 19.58
C ARG A 58 -1.21 -15.84 20.98
N MET A 59 -0.45 -14.86 21.49
CA MET A 59 -0.68 -14.28 22.83
C MET A 59 -2.13 -13.78 22.99
N LEU A 60 -2.68 -13.11 21.97
CA LEU A 60 -4.08 -12.69 21.98
C LEU A 60 -5.03 -13.88 22.07
N ARG A 61 -4.84 -14.96 21.30
CA ARG A 61 -5.68 -16.17 21.37
C ARG A 61 -5.59 -16.87 22.71
N ASP A 62 -4.41 -16.90 23.32
CA ASP A 62 -4.16 -17.53 24.61
C ASP A 62 -4.62 -16.65 25.79
N GLY A 63 -5.14 -15.44 25.54
CA GLY A 63 -5.61 -14.52 26.55
C GLY A 63 -4.49 -13.76 27.28
N ASP A 64 -3.24 -13.90 26.85
CA ASP A 64 -2.09 -13.17 27.42
C ASP A 64 -2.06 -11.72 26.91
N THR A 65 -2.95 -10.91 27.46
CA THR A 65 -3.06 -9.47 27.12
C THR A 65 -1.86 -8.66 27.56
N VAL A 66 -1.20 -9.07 28.67
CA VAL A 66 -0.03 -8.37 29.23
C VAL A 66 1.18 -8.58 28.32
N GLY A 67 1.46 -9.83 27.96
CA GLY A 67 2.55 -10.14 27.03
C GLY A 67 2.32 -9.55 25.64
N ALA A 68 1.09 -9.63 25.11
CA ALA A 68 0.74 -9.02 23.84
C ALA A 68 0.93 -7.49 23.84
N ARG A 69 0.54 -6.80 24.93
CA ARG A 69 0.72 -5.36 25.10
C ARG A 69 2.20 -4.98 25.17
N ALA A 70 3.00 -5.69 25.97
CA ALA A 70 4.44 -5.44 26.07
C ALA A 70 5.13 -5.58 24.70
N LEU A 71 4.83 -6.66 23.98
CA LEU A 71 5.42 -6.89 22.65
C LEU A 71 4.96 -5.85 21.62
N ALA A 72 3.72 -5.35 21.73
CA ALA A 72 3.16 -4.32 20.84
C ALA A 72 3.71 -2.93 21.12
N GLN A 73 4.01 -2.59 22.37
CA GLN A 73 4.63 -1.31 22.76
C GLN A 73 6.04 -1.15 22.19
N ASP A 74 6.82 -2.23 22.15
CA ASP A 74 8.15 -2.25 21.54
C ASP A 74 8.11 -2.24 20.00
N ASP A 75 6.94 -2.42 19.39
CA ASP A 75 6.77 -2.49 17.94
C ASP A 75 6.19 -1.19 17.38
N THR A 76 7.05 -0.35 16.79
CA THR A 76 6.67 0.91 16.14
C THR A 76 5.96 0.70 14.80
N SER A 77 5.81 -0.53 14.33
CA SER A 77 5.16 -0.87 13.06
C SER A 77 3.64 -0.61 13.09
N VAL A 78 3.01 -0.80 11.95
CA VAL A 78 1.55 -0.78 11.79
C VAL A 78 0.89 -1.82 12.71
N TYR A 79 1.50 -2.99 12.88
CA TYR A 79 0.92 -4.11 13.62
C TYR A 79 0.90 -3.88 15.13
N GLY A 80 1.98 -3.29 15.70
CA GLY A 80 2.02 -2.93 17.12
C GLY A 80 0.88 -1.98 17.48
N ARG A 81 0.64 -0.95 16.64
CA ARG A 81 -0.47 -0.01 16.85
C ARG A 81 -1.84 -0.68 16.76
N VAL A 82 -2.03 -1.58 15.78
CA VAL A 82 -3.27 -2.37 15.65
C VAL A 82 -3.54 -3.16 16.91
N VAL A 83 -2.54 -3.89 17.44
CA VAL A 83 -2.69 -4.67 18.69
C VAL A 83 -3.04 -3.77 19.87
N MET A 84 -2.40 -2.59 19.99
CA MET A 84 -2.74 -1.63 21.06
C MET A 84 -4.20 -1.18 20.97
N THR A 85 -4.67 -0.77 19.80
CA THR A 85 -6.08 -0.36 19.59
C THR A 85 -7.05 -1.51 19.91
N LEU A 86 -6.72 -2.75 19.51
CA LEU A 86 -7.55 -3.92 19.81
C LEU A 86 -7.62 -4.23 21.31
N LEU A 87 -6.50 -4.13 22.02
CA LEU A 87 -6.44 -4.34 23.47
C LEU A 87 -7.18 -3.25 24.24
N ASP A 88 -7.03 -1.98 23.87
CA ASP A 88 -7.71 -0.85 24.50
C ASP A 88 -9.23 -0.91 24.29
N GLY A 89 -9.67 -1.43 23.14
CA GLY A 89 -11.09 -1.65 22.83
C GLY A 89 -11.63 -3.04 23.18
N ASN A 90 -10.89 -3.85 23.96
CA ASN A 90 -11.31 -5.21 24.38
C ASN A 90 -11.74 -6.11 23.21
N GLY A 91 -11.09 -6.00 22.04
CA GLY A 91 -11.39 -6.82 20.86
C GLY A 91 -12.82 -6.65 20.32
N THR A 92 -13.44 -5.49 20.53
CA THR A 92 -14.79 -5.21 19.99
C THR A 92 -14.74 -5.00 18.48
N ASP A 93 -15.88 -5.18 17.80
CA ASP A 93 -15.98 -4.93 16.36
C ASP A 93 -15.69 -3.47 16.01
N ALA A 94 -16.07 -2.54 16.90
CA ALA A 94 -15.72 -1.13 16.77
C ALA A 94 -14.21 -0.90 16.85
N ALA A 95 -13.52 -1.54 17.81
CA ALA A 95 -12.06 -1.45 17.92
C ALA A 95 -11.35 -2.10 16.71
N ALA A 96 -11.91 -3.19 16.17
CA ALA A 96 -11.40 -3.82 14.97
C ALA A 96 -11.50 -2.90 13.74
N ALA A 97 -12.65 -2.23 13.56
CA ALA A 97 -12.85 -1.27 12.49
C ALA A 97 -11.90 -0.06 12.64
N ASP A 98 -11.76 0.50 13.84
CA ASP A 98 -10.86 1.61 14.12
C ASP A 98 -9.38 1.23 13.90
N ALA A 99 -8.98 0.03 14.31
CA ALA A 99 -7.63 -0.48 14.11
C ALA A 99 -7.24 -0.56 12.61
N VAL A 100 -8.17 -0.97 11.73
CA VAL A 100 -7.94 -0.98 10.28
C VAL A 100 -7.92 0.43 9.72
N GLU A 101 -8.95 1.24 10.02
CA GLU A 101 -9.14 2.56 9.42
C GLU A 101 -8.02 3.54 9.81
N SER A 102 -7.55 3.49 11.07
CA SER A 102 -6.42 4.32 11.53
C SER A 102 -5.09 4.02 10.82
N GLN A 103 -4.90 2.81 10.28
CA GLN A 103 -3.69 2.44 9.55
C GLN A 103 -3.81 2.58 8.02
N ARG A 104 -5.04 2.65 7.48
CA ARG A 104 -5.29 2.77 6.04
C ARG A 104 -4.55 3.94 5.38
N PRO A 105 -4.52 5.18 5.92
CA PRO A 105 -3.80 6.28 5.29
C PRO A 105 -2.29 6.04 5.18
N ARG A 106 -1.71 5.31 6.13
CA ARG A 106 -0.26 4.98 6.12
C ARG A 106 0.06 3.91 5.09
N LEU A 107 -0.78 2.88 4.97
CA LEU A 107 -0.61 1.79 4.02
C LEU A 107 -0.81 2.27 2.59
N HIS A 108 -1.86 3.05 2.32
CA HIS A 108 -2.22 3.54 0.98
C HIS A 108 -1.59 4.87 0.58
N ARG A 109 -0.73 5.46 1.43
CA ARG A 109 -0.08 6.73 1.13
C ARG A 109 0.58 6.69 -0.25
N PHE A 110 0.35 7.70 -1.07
CA PHE A 110 0.84 7.87 -2.44
C PHE A 110 0.36 6.83 -3.48
N MET A 111 -0.39 5.80 -3.09
CA MET A 111 -0.95 4.84 -4.06
C MET A 111 -1.91 5.49 -5.06
N PRO A 112 -2.83 6.40 -4.65
CA PRO A 112 -3.66 7.12 -5.61
C PRO A 112 -2.84 7.97 -6.59
N THR A 113 -1.80 8.65 -6.12
CA THR A 113 -0.92 9.47 -6.98
C THR A 113 -0.19 8.62 -8.01
N LEU A 114 0.38 7.49 -7.62
CA LEU A 114 1.03 6.56 -8.56
C LEU A 114 0.03 6.02 -9.59
N SER A 115 -1.20 5.66 -9.16
CA SER A 115 -2.26 5.23 -10.07
C SER A 115 -2.64 6.33 -11.06
N THR A 116 -2.74 7.59 -10.62
CA THR A 116 -2.99 8.72 -11.50
C THR A 116 -1.88 8.90 -12.52
N ILE A 117 -0.60 8.75 -12.14
CA ILE A 117 0.51 8.86 -13.09
C ILE A 117 0.45 7.77 -14.16
N ILE A 118 0.12 6.52 -13.78
CA ILE A 118 -0.02 5.40 -14.71
C ILE A 118 -1.07 5.69 -15.80
N THR A 119 -2.14 6.39 -15.44
CA THR A 119 -3.20 6.74 -16.40
C THR A 119 -2.92 8.05 -17.15
N ALA A 120 -2.38 9.05 -16.46
CA ALA A 120 -2.16 10.38 -17.03
C ALA A 120 -0.97 10.42 -18.02
N ALA A 121 0.10 9.65 -17.77
CA ALA A 121 1.28 9.68 -18.63
C ALA A 121 0.97 9.24 -20.09
N PRO A 122 0.24 8.15 -20.35
CA PRO A 122 -0.19 7.81 -21.71
C PRO A 122 -1.11 8.86 -22.35
N MET A 123 -2.02 9.45 -21.56
CA MET A 123 -2.92 10.49 -22.07
C MET A 123 -2.16 11.75 -22.49
N LEU A 124 -1.12 12.15 -21.71
CA LEU A 124 -0.22 13.22 -22.13
C LEU A 124 0.56 12.87 -23.38
N GLY A 125 0.99 11.62 -23.52
CA GLY A 125 1.64 11.14 -24.74
C GLY A 125 0.73 11.26 -25.97
N ILE A 126 -0.54 10.86 -25.86
CA ILE A 126 -1.55 11.00 -26.92
C ILE A 126 -1.80 12.49 -27.21
N LEU A 127 -1.90 13.34 -26.19
CA LEU A 127 -2.02 14.77 -26.38
C LEU A 127 -0.86 15.34 -27.21
N GLY A 128 0.37 14.86 -26.94
CA GLY A 128 1.54 15.22 -27.70
C GLY A 128 1.45 14.82 -29.18
N THR A 129 0.91 13.63 -29.49
CA THR A 129 0.69 13.24 -30.89
C THR A 129 -0.37 14.11 -31.58
N VAL A 130 -1.47 14.41 -30.93
CA VAL A 130 -2.53 15.24 -31.49
C VAL A 130 -2.00 16.66 -31.78
N THR A 131 -1.34 17.27 -30.82
CA THR A 131 -0.77 18.63 -30.99
C THR A 131 0.35 18.68 -32.01
N GLY A 132 1.22 17.66 -32.06
CA GLY A 132 2.32 17.59 -33.02
C GLY A 132 1.83 17.35 -34.47
N ILE A 133 0.79 16.56 -34.66
CA ILE A 133 0.18 16.36 -35.98
C ILE A 133 -0.55 17.63 -36.45
N ILE A 134 -1.27 18.32 -35.57
CA ILE A 134 -1.91 19.62 -35.87
C ILE A 134 -0.85 20.61 -36.35
N ALA A 135 0.21 20.79 -35.57
CA ALA A 135 1.31 21.71 -35.94
C ALA A 135 1.96 21.34 -37.30
N SER A 136 2.09 20.04 -37.60
CA SER A 136 2.62 19.58 -38.90
C SER A 136 1.71 19.96 -40.07
N PHE A 137 0.40 19.91 -39.90
CA PHE A 137 -0.56 20.32 -40.93
C PHE A 137 -0.69 21.84 -41.04
N GLU A 138 -0.52 22.61 -39.99
CA GLU A 138 -0.47 24.06 -40.01
C GLU A 138 0.72 24.56 -40.89
N ILE A 139 1.90 23.96 -40.72
CA ILE A 139 3.06 24.25 -41.56
C ILE A 139 2.77 23.98 -43.04
N LEU A 140 2.03 22.90 -43.33
CA LEU A 140 1.68 22.54 -44.69
C LEU A 140 0.64 23.49 -45.31
N SER A 141 -0.27 24.07 -44.51
CA SER A 141 -1.32 24.98 -44.99
C SER A 141 -0.84 26.40 -45.25
N ASP A 142 0.09 26.91 -44.45
CA ASP A 142 0.54 28.29 -44.49
C ASP A 142 1.55 28.56 -45.61
N GLN A 143 2.21 27.54 -46.18
CA GLN A 143 3.23 27.70 -47.19
C GLN A 143 2.82 27.06 -48.54
N VAL A 144 2.11 27.81 -49.37
CA VAL A 144 1.56 27.35 -50.67
C VAL A 144 2.65 27.01 -51.70
N ALA A 145 3.94 27.36 -51.50
CA ALA A 145 4.93 27.24 -52.58
C ALA A 145 6.25 26.50 -52.26
N ALA A 146 6.59 26.19 -51.01
CA ALA A 146 7.90 25.59 -50.71
C ALA A 146 8.02 24.83 -49.37
N THR A 147 7.01 24.08 -48.96
CA THR A 147 7.11 23.26 -47.73
C THR A 147 8.04 22.08 -47.96
N ASP A 148 9.14 21.96 -47.23
CA ASP A 148 9.99 20.78 -47.27
C ASP A 148 9.24 19.59 -46.60
N PRO A 149 8.98 18.49 -47.30
CA PRO A 149 8.35 17.29 -46.71
C PRO A 149 9.11 16.76 -45.47
N ARG A 150 10.35 17.16 -45.28
CA ARG A 150 11.17 16.80 -44.12
C ARG A 150 10.68 17.48 -42.82
N ASP A 151 10.15 18.71 -42.89
CA ASP A 151 9.67 19.41 -41.71
C ASP A 151 8.36 18.81 -41.21
N VAL A 152 7.45 18.42 -42.12
CA VAL A 152 6.24 17.66 -41.78
C VAL A 152 6.58 16.31 -41.16
N SER A 153 7.51 15.58 -41.79
CA SER A 153 7.95 14.27 -41.29
C SER A 153 8.59 14.37 -39.90
N ARG A 154 9.33 15.46 -39.63
CA ARG A 154 9.92 15.72 -38.30
C ARG A 154 8.84 15.94 -37.26
N GLY A 155 7.83 16.77 -37.49
CA GLY A 155 6.73 17.01 -36.58
C GLY A 155 5.93 15.73 -36.24
N ILE A 156 5.71 14.87 -37.24
CA ILE A 156 5.06 13.58 -37.00
C ILE A 156 5.95 12.65 -36.16
N ALA A 157 7.26 12.61 -36.43
CA ALA A 157 8.19 11.81 -35.65
C ALA A 157 8.29 12.29 -34.18
N GLU A 158 8.28 13.59 -33.94
CA GLU A 158 8.24 14.19 -32.59
C GLU A 158 6.94 13.80 -31.86
N ALA A 159 5.81 13.85 -32.56
CA ALA A 159 4.53 13.45 -32.02
C ALA A 159 4.53 11.97 -31.58
N LEU A 160 4.99 11.06 -32.41
CA LEU A 160 5.08 9.62 -32.07
C LEU A 160 6.01 9.37 -30.88
N LEU A 161 7.09 10.14 -30.78
CA LEU A 161 8.05 10.04 -29.68
C LEU A 161 7.40 10.38 -28.32
N THR A 162 6.51 11.38 -28.26
CA THR A 162 5.81 11.74 -27.02
C THR A 162 4.90 10.63 -26.52
N THR A 163 4.18 9.94 -27.43
CA THR A 163 3.36 8.80 -27.07
C THR A 163 4.20 7.62 -26.57
N ALA A 164 5.30 7.32 -27.22
CA ALA A 164 6.22 6.28 -26.78
C ALA A 164 6.80 6.60 -25.38
N ALA A 165 7.16 7.87 -25.13
CA ALA A 165 7.64 8.31 -23.82
C ALA A 165 6.55 8.20 -22.74
N GLY A 166 5.31 8.61 -23.02
CA GLY A 166 4.19 8.50 -22.08
C GLY A 166 3.87 7.05 -21.69
N LEU A 167 3.89 6.15 -22.66
CA LEU A 167 3.72 4.71 -22.44
C LEU A 167 4.88 4.12 -21.61
N ALA A 168 6.11 4.53 -21.90
CA ALA A 168 7.29 4.08 -21.15
C ALA A 168 7.22 4.51 -19.68
N VAL A 169 6.85 5.75 -19.41
CA VAL A 169 6.67 6.26 -18.03
C VAL A 169 5.61 5.45 -17.30
N ALA A 170 4.44 5.23 -17.91
CA ALA A 170 3.37 4.44 -17.31
C ALA A 170 3.82 3.02 -16.98
N LEU A 171 4.50 2.37 -17.91
CA LEU A 171 4.99 0.99 -17.75
C LEU A 171 6.01 0.89 -16.60
N ILE A 172 6.97 1.82 -16.52
CA ILE A 172 7.99 1.86 -15.45
C ILE A 172 7.32 2.02 -14.07
N VAL A 173 6.28 2.85 -13.97
CA VAL A 173 5.57 3.09 -12.71
C VAL A 173 4.64 1.94 -12.33
N LEU A 174 4.10 1.21 -13.28
CA LEU A 174 3.16 0.11 -13.07
C LEU A 174 3.77 -1.03 -12.23
N PHE A 175 5.05 -1.37 -12.45
CA PHE A 175 5.72 -2.45 -11.71
C PHE A 175 5.82 -2.17 -10.20
N PRO A 176 6.41 -1.04 -9.76
CA PRO A 176 6.46 -0.73 -8.34
C PRO A 176 5.07 -0.53 -7.73
N TYR A 177 4.12 0.05 -8.46
CA TYR A 177 2.73 0.18 -8.02
C TYR A 177 2.11 -1.18 -7.66
N ASN A 178 2.19 -2.17 -8.55
CA ASN A 178 1.65 -3.51 -8.31
C ASN A 178 2.38 -4.22 -7.18
N PHE A 179 3.70 -4.04 -7.08
CA PHE A 179 4.48 -4.57 -5.96
C PHE A 179 3.99 -4.00 -4.61
N PHE A 180 3.81 -2.68 -4.50
CA PHE A 180 3.33 -2.06 -3.27
C PHE A 180 1.89 -2.48 -2.95
N ARG A 181 1.02 -2.60 -3.95
CA ARG A 181 -0.34 -3.10 -3.79
C ARG A 181 -0.36 -4.49 -3.16
N ALA A 182 0.43 -5.41 -3.68
CA ALA A 182 0.56 -6.75 -3.10
C ALA A 182 1.08 -6.73 -1.65
N GLN A 183 2.01 -5.81 -1.32
CA GLN A 183 2.48 -5.63 0.06
C GLN A 183 1.37 -5.11 0.99
N ILE A 184 0.53 -4.18 0.52
CA ILE A 184 -0.61 -3.65 1.25
C ILE A 184 -1.62 -4.78 1.54
N ASP A 185 -1.99 -5.55 0.52
CA ASP A 185 -2.93 -6.66 0.65
C ASP A 185 -2.41 -7.70 1.66
N GLY A 186 -1.12 -8.04 1.59
CA GLY A 186 -0.48 -8.91 2.57
C GLY A 186 -0.40 -8.32 3.99
N ALA A 187 -0.31 -7.00 4.13
CA ALA A 187 -0.36 -6.34 5.43
C ALA A 187 -1.76 -6.36 6.02
N LEU A 188 -2.78 -6.10 5.22
CA LEU A 188 -4.19 -6.19 5.63
C LEU A 188 -4.56 -7.60 6.08
N GLY A 189 -4.17 -8.64 5.36
CA GLY A 189 -4.41 -10.02 5.79
C GLY A 189 -3.76 -10.37 7.15
N ARG A 190 -2.59 -9.80 7.45
CA ARG A 190 -1.98 -9.94 8.78
C ARG A 190 -2.74 -9.16 9.86
N ILE A 191 -3.27 -7.98 9.55
CA ILE A 191 -4.13 -7.21 10.46
C ILE A 191 -5.41 -7.99 10.76
N GLU A 192 -6.05 -8.58 9.75
CA GLU A 192 -7.23 -9.43 9.92
C GLU A 192 -6.97 -10.62 10.84
N SER A 193 -5.78 -11.25 10.74
CA SER A 193 -5.40 -12.34 11.65
C SER A 193 -5.27 -11.89 13.11
N LEU A 194 -4.79 -10.67 13.37
CA LEU A 194 -4.73 -10.07 14.70
C LEU A 194 -6.13 -9.75 15.24
N ILE A 195 -7.00 -9.20 14.41
CA ILE A 195 -8.40 -8.92 14.74
C ILE A 195 -9.13 -10.20 15.14
N THR A 196 -9.03 -11.24 14.31
CA THR A 196 -9.64 -12.53 14.59
C THR A 196 -9.15 -13.10 15.93
N ALA A 197 -7.86 -13.01 16.20
CA ALA A 197 -7.27 -13.45 17.47
C ALA A 197 -7.83 -12.66 18.68
N ALA A 198 -7.96 -11.33 18.56
CA ALA A 198 -8.52 -10.50 19.62
C ALA A 198 -10.03 -10.76 19.85
N GLN A 199 -10.79 -11.01 18.80
CA GLN A 199 -12.22 -11.38 18.91
C GLN A 199 -12.40 -12.75 19.54
N GLN A 200 -11.54 -13.73 19.24
CA GLN A 200 -11.53 -15.04 19.88
C GLN A 200 -11.27 -14.92 21.39
N MET A 201 -10.25 -14.14 21.80
CA MET A 201 -9.98 -13.84 23.20
C MET A 201 -11.23 -13.30 23.91
N ARG A 202 -11.90 -12.32 23.30
CA ARG A 202 -13.13 -11.72 23.86
C ARG A 202 -14.27 -12.75 24.03
N SER A 203 -14.47 -13.62 23.05
CA SER A 203 -15.52 -14.64 23.12
C SER A 203 -15.26 -15.66 24.23
N GLN A 204 -14.02 -16.06 24.42
CA GLN A 204 -13.60 -16.95 25.51
C GLN A 204 -13.82 -16.31 26.88
N SER A 205 -13.43 -15.04 27.06
CA SER A 205 -13.62 -14.29 28.29
C SER A 205 -15.11 -14.18 28.66
N LYS A 206 -16.00 -13.97 27.68
CA LYS A 206 -17.44 -13.94 27.90
C LYS A 206 -18.00 -15.32 28.28
N SER A 207 -17.52 -16.39 27.65
CA SER A 207 -17.94 -17.75 27.97
C SER A 207 -17.56 -18.15 29.39
N THR A 208 -16.35 -17.80 29.83
CA THR A 208 -15.86 -18.08 31.20
C THR A 208 -16.64 -17.28 32.25
N ALA A 209 -17.01 -16.02 31.93
CA ALA A 209 -17.79 -15.17 32.83
C ALA A 209 -19.27 -15.59 32.93
N SER A 210 -19.81 -16.31 31.92
CA SER A 210 -21.20 -16.78 31.86
C SER A 210 -21.37 -18.22 32.34
N ALA A 211 -20.30 -18.92 32.73
CA ALA A 211 -20.42 -20.25 33.31
C ALA A 211 -21.14 -20.14 34.66
N PRO A 212 -22.26 -20.83 34.89
CA PRO A 212 -22.96 -20.83 36.16
C PRO A 212 -22.02 -21.35 37.24
N HIS A 213 -21.84 -20.58 38.29
CA HIS A 213 -21.20 -21.06 39.51
C HIS A 213 -21.97 -22.23 40.02
N GLU A 214 -21.59 -23.46 39.68
CA GLU A 214 -22.22 -24.67 40.23
C GLU A 214 -22.04 -24.62 41.74
N PRO A 215 -23.10 -24.53 42.54
CA PRO A 215 -22.95 -24.48 43.98
C PRO A 215 -22.27 -25.76 44.42
N VAL A 216 -21.16 -25.63 45.08
CA VAL A 216 -20.45 -26.73 45.74
C VAL A 216 -21.49 -27.49 46.54
N LYS A 217 -21.90 -28.69 46.09
CA LYS A 217 -22.76 -29.59 46.85
C LYS A 217 -22.10 -29.82 48.19
N ALA A 218 -22.67 -29.21 49.24
CA ALA A 218 -22.23 -29.45 50.60
C ALA A 218 -22.28 -30.96 50.84
N GLN A 219 -21.10 -31.56 51.06
CA GLN A 219 -21.06 -32.96 51.46
C GLN A 219 -21.81 -33.09 52.78
N PRO A 220 -22.79 -34.01 52.89
CA PRO A 220 -23.48 -34.24 54.13
C PRO A 220 -22.44 -34.70 55.18
N PRO A 221 -22.58 -34.28 56.46
CA PRO A 221 -21.65 -34.67 57.52
C PRO A 221 -21.63 -36.17 57.71
N PRO A 222 -20.49 -36.77 58.00
CA PRO A 222 -20.40 -38.24 58.22
C PRO A 222 -21.29 -38.65 59.34
N LEU A 223 -22.13 -39.66 59.08
CA LEU A 223 -23.04 -40.26 60.06
C LEU A 223 -22.20 -40.81 61.23
N ARG A 224 -22.43 -40.26 62.41
CA ARG A 224 -21.85 -40.71 63.66
C ARG A 224 -22.40 -42.08 63.96
N ARG A 225 -21.54 -43.13 63.93
CA ARG A 225 -21.92 -44.46 64.45
C ARG A 225 -22.16 -44.31 65.93
N VAL A 226 -23.41 -44.58 66.34
CA VAL A 226 -23.76 -44.79 67.72
C VAL A 226 -23.45 -46.27 67.98
N ASP A 227 -22.36 -46.57 68.71
CA ASP A 227 -22.08 -47.88 69.25
C ASP A 227 -23.08 -48.10 70.37
N ALA A 228 -23.99 -49.11 70.16
CA ALA A 228 -24.88 -49.64 71.18
C ALA A 228 -24.05 -50.67 71.93
N GLY A 229 -23.84 -50.38 73.27
CA GLY A 229 -23.36 -51.31 74.27
C GLY A 229 -24.43 -52.25 74.80
#